data_cd1764a957b758477530365b16319348
#
_entry.id   cd1764a957b758477530365b16319348
#
_cell.length_a   1.000
_cell.length_b   1.000
_cell.length_c   1.000
_cell.angle_alpha   90.00
_cell.angle_beta   90.00
_cell.angle_gamma   90.00
#
_symmetry.space_group_name_H-M   'P 1'
#
loop_
_entity.id
_entity.type
_entity.pdbx_description
1 polymer ?
#
loop_
_entity_poly.entity_id
_entity_poly.type
_entity_poly.pdbx_seq_one_letter_code
_entity_poly.pdbx_strand_id
1 'polypeptide(L)'
;CKVRIHSGGGSILPTEEDHISKKDASCGDRLSCQVAVKQDMEIEVPEEVFGVKKWKCKVLSNDNVATFIKELIIELPKGEDVDFKAGGYIQIEAPIHSLSYKEFDIAKEYHEDWDRFKIWDVNSKVDEPIERAYSMANYPAEKGIVMLNVRIATPPPGSSGIPAGKMSSYIFNLKKG
;
A
#
# COMPACT_ATOMS: atom_id res chain seq x y z
N CYS A 1 -5.70 5.21 -11.98
CA CYS A 1 -5.65 6.69 -12.12
C CYS A 1 -6.19 7.19 -13.47
N LYS A 2 -6.48 6.28 -14.45
CA LYS A 2 -7.01 6.63 -15.77
C LYS A 2 -8.53 6.70 -15.69
N VAL A 3 -9.13 7.77 -16.19
CA VAL A 3 -10.57 7.98 -16.30
C VAL A 3 -10.90 8.51 -17.69
N ARG A 4 -12.12 8.27 -18.17
CA ARG A 4 -12.59 8.85 -19.42
C ARG A 4 -13.52 10.03 -19.08
N ILE A 5 -13.24 11.18 -19.69
CA ILE A 5 -14.04 12.39 -19.50
C ILE A 5 -14.80 12.68 -20.78
N HIS A 6 -16.12 12.63 -20.68
CA HIS A 6 -17.01 12.90 -21.81
C HIS A 6 -17.26 14.39 -21.99
N SER A 7 -17.26 15.13 -20.88
CA SER A 7 -17.42 16.60 -20.94
C SER A 7 -16.80 17.30 -19.73
N GLY A 8 -16.40 18.56 -19.89
CA GLY A 8 -15.95 19.43 -18.81
C GLY A 8 -14.48 19.30 -18.37
N GLY A 9 -13.70 18.39 -18.96
CA GLY A 9 -12.33 18.07 -18.51
C GLY A 9 -11.22 18.95 -19.05
N GLY A 10 -11.50 19.83 -20.01
CA GLY A 10 -10.48 20.62 -20.68
C GLY A 10 -9.53 19.80 -21.57
N SER A 11 -8.45 20.40 -22.00
CA SER A 11 -7.43 19.75 -22.85
C SER A 11 -6.47 18.90 -22.03
N ILE A 12 -5.84 17.90 -22.66
CA ILE A 12 -4.73 17.13 -22.06
C ILE A 12 -3.59 18.06 -21.68
N LEU A 13 -2.95 17.79 -20.54
CA LEU A 13 -1.82 18.54 -20.03
C LEU A 13 -0.50 17.91 -20.47
N PRO A 14 0.59 18.68 -20.65
CA PRO A 14 1.89 18.14 -20.97
C PRO A 14 2.38 17.04 -20.01
N THR A 15 2.01 17.14 -18.73
CA THR A 15 2.32 16.14 -17.68
C THR A 15 1.58 14.82 -17.86
N GLU A 16 0.60 14.73 -18.73
CA GLU A 16 -0.18 13.52 -19.02
C GLU A 16 0.30 12.82 -20.29
N GLU A 17 1.03 13.52 -21.19
CA GLU A 17 1.38 13.03 -22.52
C GLU A 17 2.29 11.79 -22.49
N ASP A 18 3.11 11.65 -21.45
CA ASP A 18 3.95 10.46 -21.25
C ASP A 18 3.16 9.22 -20.77
N HIS A 19 1.93 9.41 -20.28
CA HIS A 19 1.10 8.39 -19.68
C HIS A 19 -0.18 8.08 -20.47
N ILE A 20 -0.63 8.99 -21.30
CA ILE A 20 -1.85 8.89 -22.10
C ILE A 20 -1.46 9.01 -23.57
N SER A 21 -1.72 7.97 -24.36
CA SER A 21 -1.44 8.04 -25.80
C SER A 21 -2.31 9.09 -26.49
N LYS A 22 -1.84 9.64 -27.63
CA LYS A 22 -2.62 10.61 -28.43
C LYS A 22 -3.99 10.04 -28.82
N LYS A 23 -4.06 8.74 -29.10
CA LYS A 23 -5.31 8.04 -29.43
C LYS A 23 -6.26 8.04 -28.23
N ASP A 24 -5.76 7.67 -27.05
CA ASP A 24 -6.56 7.62 -25.84
C ASP A 24 -7.03 9.02 -25.42
N ALA A 25 -6.15 10.02 -25.51
CA ALA A 25 -6.50 11.41 -25.27
C ALA A 25 -7.63 11.91 -26.19
N SER A 26 -7.62 11.50 -27.48
CA SER A 26 -8.71 11.82 -28.41
C SER A 26 -10.03 11.14 -28.07
N CYS A 27 -10.00 10.06 -27.29
CA CYS A 27 -11.17 9.37 -26.75
C CYS A 27 -11.63 9.93 -25.38
N GLY A 28 -10.99 10.98 -24.89
CA GLY A 28 -11.31 11.61 -23.60
C GLY A 28 -10.60 11.00 -22.40
N ASP A 29 -9.65 10.08 -22.59
CA ASP A 29 -8.92 9.49 -21.48
C ASP A 29 -7.96 10.51 -20.85
N ARG A 30 -7.97 10.60 -19.53
CA ARG A 30 -7.19 11.55 -18.74
C ARG A 30 -6.65 10.90 -17.47
N LEU A 31 -5.61 11.48 -16.88
CA LEU A 31 -5.19 11.14 -15.52
C LEU A 31 -6.06 11.89 -14.50
N SER A 32 -6.84 11.18 -13.71
CA SER A 32 -7.75 11.78 -12.72
C SER A 32 -7.08 12.76 -11.75
N CYS A 33 -5.80 12.51 -11.41
CA CYS A 33 -5.02 13.38 -10.53
C CYS A 33 -4.55 14.68 -11.20
N GLN A 34 -4.64 14.80 -12.52
CA GLN A 34 -4.22 15.98 -13.29
C GLN A 34 -5.40 16.83 -13.75
N VAL A 35 -6.61 16.33 -13.64
CA VAL A 35 -7.80 17.04 -14.08
C VAL A 35 -8.33 17.95 -12.98
N ALA A 36 -8.34 19.26 -13.24
CA ALA A 36 -8.94 20.23 -12.33
C ALA A 36 -10.45 20.33 -12.58
N VAL A 37 -11.23 20.13 -11.53
CA VAL A 37 -12.70 20.35 -11.58
C VAL A 37 -12.98 21.84 -11.54
N LYS A 38 -13.41 22.42 -12.69
CA LYS A 38 -13.72 23.85 -12.84
C LYS A 38 -15.17 24.12 -13.18
N GLN A 39 -15.90 23.08 -13.53
CA GLN A 39 -17.31 23.12 -13.95
C GLN A 39 -17.89 21.72 -13.79
N ASP A 40 -19.16 21.55 -14.10
CA ASP A 40 -19.80 20.23 -14.16
C ASP A 40 -19.08 19.36 -15.19
N MET A 41 -18.86 18.10 -14.81
CA MET A 41 -18.11 17.13 -15.62
C MET A 41 -18.88 15.82 -15.71
N GLU A 42 -18.78 15.18 -16.87
CA GLU A 42 -19.24 13.81 -17.06
C GLU A 42 -18.02 12.89 -17.17
N ILE A 43 -17.92 11.96 -16.21
CA ILE A 43 -16.75 11.10 -16.06
C ILE A 43 -17.18 9.65 -16.06
N GLU A 44 -16.57 8.84 -16.93
CA GLU A 44 -16.66 7.37 -16.90
C GLU A 44 -15.48 6.85 -16.09
N VAL A 45 -15.79 6.08 -15.06
CA VAL A 45 -14.79 5.41 -14.22
C VAL A 45 -14.87 3.92 -14.49
N PRO A 46 -13.73 3.21 -14.68
CA PRO A 46 -13.72 1.78 -14.91
C PRO A 46 -14.49 1.02 -13.81
N GLU A 47 -15.26 0.00 -14.18
CA GLU A 47 -16.09 -0.80 -13.25
C GLU A 47 -15.28 -1.38 -12.10
N GLU A 48 -14.02 -1.73 -12.35
CA GLU A 48 -13.11 -2.29 -11.34
C GLU A 48 -12.91 -1.35 -10.15
N VAL A 49 -13.12 -0.05 -10.33
CA VAL A 49 -13.02 0.94 -9.23
C VAL A 49 -14.20 0.83 -8.27
N PHE A 50 -15.36 0.36 -8.75
CA PHE A 50 -16.57 0.21 -7.93
C PHE A 50 -16.68 -1.18 -7.28
N GLY A 51 -15.93 -2.15 -7.79
CA GLY A 51 -15.92 -3.52 -7.31
C GLY A 51 -14.92 -3.77 -6.16
N VAL A 52 -14.53 -2.75 -5.38
CA VAL A 52 -13.59 -2.92 -4.27
C VAL A 52 -14.20 -3.82 -3.21
N LYS A 53 -13.66 -5.04 -3.12
CA LYS A 53 -14.02 -6.02 -2.10
C LYS A 53 -13.03 -5.90 -0.94
N LYS A 54 -13.54 -5.74 0.28
CA LYS A 54 -12.71 -5.75 1.49
C LYS A 54 -12.84 -7.10 2.20
N TRP A 55 -11.72 -7.67 2.62
CA TRP A 55 -11.66 -8.91 3.38
C TRP A 55 -11.04 -8.67 4.75
N LYS A 56 -11.54 -9.40 5.73
CA LYS A 56 -10.83 -9.63 6.99
C LYS A 56 -10.00 -10.88 6.83
N CYS A 57 -8.69 -10.71 6.78
CA CYS A 57 -7.73 -11.77 6.55
C CYS A 57 -7.09 -12.22 7.85
N LYS A 58 -6.57 -13.46 7.85
CA LYS A 58 -5.83 -14.02 8.96
C LYS A 58 -4.33 -13.97 8.67
N VAL A 59 -3.54 -13.54 9.63
CA VAL A 59 -2.08 -13.56 9.51
C VAL A 59 -1.58 -15.00 9.69
N LEU A 60 -0.98 -15.58 8.66
CA LEU A 60 -0.34 -16.89 8.70
C LEU A 60 1.09 -16.79 9.25
N SER A 61 1.85 -15.82 8.78
CA SER A 61 3.20 -15.51 9.25
C SER A 61 3.54 -14.05 8.99
N ASN A 62 4.51 -13.53 9.75
CA ASN A 62 5.05 -12.17 9.60
C ASN A 62 6.50 -12.17 10.09
N ASP A 63 7.37 -12.76 9.31
CA ASP A 63 8.74 -13.08 9.70
C ASP A 63 9.75 -12.13 9.05
N ASN A 64 10.86 -11.87 9.73
CA ASN A 64 11.96 -11.14 9.13
C ASN A 64 12.61 -11.96 8.00
N VAL A 65 12.76 -11.35 6.83
CA VAL A 65 13.56 -11.87 5.71
C VAL A 65 14.82 -11.03 5.48
N ALA A 66 14.89 -9.88 6.13
CA ALA A 66 16.10 -9.05 6.24
C ALA A 66 15.96 -8.13 7.46
N THR A 67 17.05 -7.45 7.84
CA THR A 67 17.10 -6.55 9.01
C THR A 67 15.90 -5.62 9.13
N PHE A 68 15.45 -5.06 8.02
CA PHE A 68 14.36 -4.07 7.96
C PHE A 68 13.21 -4.49 7.05
N ILE A 69 13.12 -5.78 6.69
CA ILE A 69 12.06 -6.30 5.82
C ILE A 69 11.41 -7.51 6.48
N LYS A 70 10.08 -7.47 6.55
CA LYS A 70 9.27 -8.63 6.90
C LYS A 70 8.50 -9.15 5.69
N GLU A 71 8.41 -10.46 5.60
CA GLU A 71 7.47 -11.17 4.74
C GLU A 71 6.19 -11.41 5.53
N LEU A 72 5.12 -10.75 5.11
CA LEU A 72 3.78 -10.95 5.64
C LEU A 72 3.01 -11.89 4.72
N ILE A 73 2.53 -13.00 5.26
CA ILE A 73 1.61 -13.91 4.57
C ILE A 73 0.26 -13.85 5.27
N ILE A 74 -0.78 -13.50 4.51
CA ILE A 74 -2.17 -13.47 4.98
C ILE A 74 -3.02 -14.46 4.21
N GLU A 75 -3.93 -15.11 4.92
CA GLU A 75 -4.92 -16.03 4.38
C GLU A 75 -6.22 -15.27 4.07
N LEU A 76 -6.72 -15.45 2.87
CA LEU A 76 -8.01 -14.92 2.45
C LEU A 76 -9.15 -15.77 3.07
N PRO A 77 -10.35 -15.21 3.23
CA PRO A 77 -11.51 -16.00 3.65
C PRO A 77 -11.75 -17.20 2.74
N LYS A 78 -12.26 -18.29 3.30
CA LYS A 78 -12.50 -19.54 2.56
C LYS A 78 -13.31 -19.31 1.30
N GLY A 79 -12.77 -19.74 0.17
CA GLY A 79 -13.39 -19.62 -1.15
C GLY A 79 -13.15 -18.28 -1.85
N GLU A 80 -12.41 -17.37 -1.21
CA GLU A 80 -11.96 -16.11 -1.79
C GLU A 80 -10.59 -16.26 -2.42
N ASP A 81 -10.35 -15.47 -3.46
CA ASP A 81 -9.06 -15.39 -4.13
C ASP A 81 -8.86 -14.01 -4.74
N VAL A 82 -7.61 -13.64 -4.98
CA VAL A 82 -7.25 -12.44 -5.73
C VAL A 82 -6.73 -12.86 -7.09
N ASP A 83 -7.46 -12.50 -8.14
CA ASP A 83 -6.96 -12.65 -9.51
C ASP A 83 -6.08 -11.44 -9.86
N PHE A 84 -4.78 -11.68 -10.01
CA PHE A 84 -3.81 -10.62 -10.30
C PHE A 84 -2.71 -11.10 -11.26
N LYS A 85 -2.07 -10.14 -11.89
CA LYS A 85 -0.86 -10.35 -12.68
C LYS A 85 0.36 -9.93 -11.87
N ALA A 86 1.54 -10.45 -12.20
CA ALA A 86 2.79 -10.02 -11.60
C ALA A 86 2.91 -8.48 -11.60
N GLY A 87 3.26 -7.90 -10.45
CA GLY A 87 3.24 -6.45 -10.23
C GLY A 87 1.89 -5.89 -9.76
N GLY A 88 0.86 -6.73 -9.63
CA GLY A 88 -0.41 -6.35 -9.00
C GLY A 88 -0.22 -5.94 -7.54
N TYR A 89 -1.13 -5.12 -7.03
CA TYR A 89 -1.09 -4.64 -5.66
C TYR A 89 -2.46 -4.80 -4.99
N ILE A 90 -2.44 -4.83 -3.68
CA ILE A 90 -3.63 -4.72 -2.84
C ILE A 90 -3.55 -3.46 -1.98
N GLN A 91 -4.69 -3.02 -1.46
CA GLN A 91 -4.74 -2.00 -0.42
C GLN A 91 -4.90 -2.67 0.95
N ILE A 92 -4.09 -2.25 1.90
CA ILE A 92 -4.22 -2.65 3.31
C ILE A 92 -4.77 -1.48 4.08
N GLU A 93 -5.79 -1.75 4.87
CA GLU A 93 -6.33 -0.81 5.85
C GLU A 93 -5.74 -1.11 7.23
N ALA A 94 -5.21 -0.08 7.89
CA ALA A 94 -4.80 -0.14 9.28
C ALA A 94 -5.75 0.72 10.13
N PRO A 95 -6.22 0.20 11.27
CA PRO A 95 -7.04 0.96 12.22
C PRO A 95 -6.18 2.02 12.94
N ILE A 96 -6.86 2.85 13.73
CA ILE A 96 -6.21 3.72 14.71
C ILE A 96 -5.30 2.88 15.61
N HIS A 97 -4.06 3.30 15.78
CA HIS A 97 -3.09 2.58 16.61
C HIS A 97 -2.00 3.49 17.20
N SER A 98 -1.42 3.04 18.30
CA SER A 98 -0.22 3.60 18.89
C SER A 98 0.71 2.44 19.22
N LEU A 99 1.89 2.43 18.61
CA LEU A 99 2.83 1.31 18.64
C LEU A 99 4.20 1.77 19.10
N SER A 100 4.82 0.99 19.98
CA SER A 100 6.24 1.10 20.30
C SER A 100 7.00 -0.01 19.57
N TYR A 101 8.12 0.34 18.93
CA TYR A 101 8.94 -0.64 18.23
C TYR A 101 9.60 -1.66 19.17
N LYS A 102 9.63 -1.37 20.49
CA LYS A 102 10.05 -2.33 21.52
C LYS A 102 9.16 -3.57 21.60
N GLU A 103 7.94 -3.47 21.09
CA GLU A 103 6.96 -4.55 21.09
C GLU A 103 6.99 -5.42 19.84
N PHE A 104 7.84 -5.03 18.86
CA PHE A 104 7.94 -5.77 17.61
C PHE A 104 8.71 -7.08 17.80
N ASP A 105 8.19 -8.12 17.19
CA ASP A 105 8.87 -9.42 17.13
C ASP A 105 9.89 -9.37 15.99
N ILE A 106 11.15 -9.18 16.33
CA ILE A 106 12.27 -9.10 15.40
C ILE A 106 13.20 -10.28 15.65
N ALA A 107 13.58 -10.96 14.57
CA ALA A 107 14.49 -12.10 14.67
C ALA A 107 15.84 -11.68 15.30
N LYS A 108 16.36 -12.50 16.22
CA LYS A 108 17.52 -12.19 17.08
C LYS A 108 18.78 -11.79 16.28
N GLU A 109 18.95 -12.37 15.11
CA GLU A 109 20.08 -12.08 14.22
C GLU A 109 20.13 -10.62 13.74
N TYR A 110 19.01 -9.89 13.82
CA TYR A 110 18.91 -8.48 13.41
C TYR A 110 18.94 -7.50 14.58
N HIS A 111 18.98 -7.96 15.84
CA HIS A 111 18.93 -7.09 17.02
C HIS A 111 20.11 -6.12 17.07
N GLU A 112 21.32 -6.57 16.70
CA GLU A 112 22.51 -5.72 16.71
C GLU A 112 22.33 -4.47 15.83
N ASP A 113 21.77 -4.63 14.64
CA ASP A 113 21.48 -3.48 13.76
C ASP A 113 20.38 -2.58 14.34
N TRP A 114 19.34 -3.17 14.93
CA TRP A 114 18.26 -2.42 15.57
C TRP A 114 18.76 -1.61 16.76
N ASP A 115 19.67 -2.15 17.55
CA ASP A 115 20.36 -1.46 18.65
C ASP A 115 21.26 -0.34 18.11
N ARG A 116 22.10 -0.65 17.13
CA ARG A 116 23.03 0.29 16.49
C ARG A 116 22.33 1.54 15.94
N PHE A 117 21.19 1.35 15.29
CA PHE A 117 20.42 2.44 14.69
C PHE A 117 19.35 3.00 15.63
N LYS A 118 19.27 2.53 16.89
CA LYS A 118 18.28 2.94 17.91
C LYS A 118 16.83 2.81 17.43
N ILE A 119 16.54 1.78 16.64
CA ILE A 119 15.24 1.57 16.03
C ILE A 119 14.18 1.23 17.09
N TRP A 120 14.57 0.58 18.18
CA TRP A 120 13.69 0.24 19.30
C TRP A 120 13.05 1.46 19.99
N ASP A 121 13.68 2.64 19.90
CA ASP A 121 13.18 3.86 20.52
C ASP A 121 12.13 4.59 19.67
N VAL A 122 11.85 4.08 18.48
CA VAL A 122 10.86 4.66 17.57
C VAL A 122 9.45 4.30 18.01
N ASN A 123 8.52 5.23 17.80
CA ASN A 123 7.10 5.04 18.02
C ASN A 123 6.33 5.45 16.77
N SER A 124 5.18 4.81 16.55
CA SER A 124 4.25 5.17 15.48
C SER A 124 2.87 5.40 16.05
N LYS A 125 2.26 6.53 15.72
CA LYS A 125 0.90 6.87 16.13
C LYS A 125 0.06 7.23 14.91
N VAL A 126 -1.16 6.71 14.90
CA VAL A 126 -2.15 6.94 13.85
C VAL A 126 -3.48 7.24 14.51
N ASP A 127 -4.02 8.43 14.26
CA ASP A 127 -5.23 8.93 14.91
C ASP A 127 -6.50 8.72 14.07
N GLU A 128 -6.35 8.25 12.83
CA GLU A 128 -7.44 7.89 11.91
C GLU A 128 -7.08 6.63 11.10
N PRO A 129 -8.04 5.83 10.66
CA PRO A 129 -7.75 4.69 9.78
C PRO A 129 -7.01 5.13 8.52
N ILE A 130 -6.05 4.36 8.09
CA ILE A 130 -5.25 4.64 6.90
C ILE A 130 -5.26 3.45 5.94
N GLU A 131 -5.22 3.74 4.65
CA GLU A 131 -5.06 2.73 3.59
C GLU A 131 -3.78 2.99 2.82
N ARG A 132 -3.05 1.93 2.46
CA ARG A 132 -1.85 1.99 1.61
C ARG A 132 -1.78 0.78 0.69
N ALA A 133 -1.32 1.05 -0.54
CA ALA A 133 -1.09 0.01 -1.53
C ALA A 133 0.25 -0.70 -1.30
N TYR A 134 0.24 -2.02 -1.46
CA TYR A 134 1.42 -2.88 -1.43
C TYR A 134 1.39 -3.85 -2.59
N SER A 135 2.51 -3.96 -3.30
CA SER A 135 2.65 -4.96 -4.37
C SER A 135 2.69 -6.36 -3.78
N MET A 136 1.96 -7.26 -4.41
CA MET A 136 1.97 -8.67 -4.02
C MET A 136 3.28 -9.33 -4.43
N ALA A 137 3.85 -10.13 -3.53
CA ALA A 137 5.11 -10.83 -3.69
C ALA A 137 4.93 -12.31 -4.03
N ASN A 138 3.73 -12.88 -3.80
CA ASN A 138 3.43 -14.25 -4.16
C ASN A 138 3.23 -14.41 -5.67
N TYR A 139 3.43 -15.64 -6.14
CA TYR A 139 3.12 -16.01 -7.52
C TYR A 139 1.59 -16.05 -7.74
N PRO A 140 1.06 -15.58 -8.88
CA PRO A 140 -0.39 -15.50 -9.11
C PRO A 140 -1.16 -16.84 -9.02
N ALA A 141 -0.46 -17.98 -9.17
CA ALA A 141 -1.07 -19.30 -9.01
C ALA A 141 -1.11 -19.80 -7.55
N GLU A 142 -0.49 -19.11 -6.61
CA GLU A 142 -0.62 -19.38 -5.17
C GLU A 142 -1.93 -18.79 -4.68
N LYS A 143 -2.94 -19.63 -4.61
CA LYS A 143 -4.32 -19.24 -4.33
C LYS A 143 -4.65 -19.22 -2.84
N GLY A 144 -5.63 -18.37 -2.47
CA GLY A 144 -6.12 -18.23 -1.10
C GLY A 144 -5.20 -17.48 -0.15
N ILE A 145 -4.06 -17.00 -0.63
CA ILE A 145 -3.10 -16.21 0.16
C ILE A 145 -2.68 -14.92 -0.56
N VAL A 146 -2.22 -13.97 0.23
CA VAL A 146 -1.44 -12.82 -0.26
C VAL A 146 -0.14 -12.74 0.53
N MET A 147 0.96 -12.59 -0.18
CA MET A 147 2.29 -12.39 0.38
C MET A 147 2.80 -10.99 0.06
N LEU A 148 3.37 -10.33 1.04
CA LEU A 148 3.95 -9.00 0.90
C LEU A 148 5.34 -8.96 1.51
N ASN A 149 6.30 -8.35 0.82
CA ASN A 149 7.59 -7.99 1.39
C ASN A 149 7.58 -6.52 1.77
N VAL A 150 7.55 -6.24 3.06
CA VAL A 150 7.36 -4.89 3.59
C VAL A 150 8.62 -4.40 4.28
N ARG A 151 9.19 -3.32 3.76
CA ARG A 151 10.28 -2.61 4.43
C ARG A 151 9.70 -1.62 5.45
N ILE A 152 10.24 -1.66 6.67
CA ILE A 152 9.88 -0.66 7.68
C ILE A 152 10.44 0.72 7.28
N ALA A 153 9.60 1.73 7.35
CA ALA A 153 10.00 3.12 7.13
C ALA A 153 10.28 3.78 8.48
N THR A 154 11.57 3.93 8.80
CA THR A 154 12.03 4.61 10.01
C THR A 154 12.44 6.04 9.70
N PRO A 155 12.37 6.96 10.67
CA PRO A 155 13.02 8.25 10.54
C PRO A 155 14.51 8.08 10.22
N PRO A 156 15.10 8.92 9.38
CA PRO A 156 16.55 8.90 9.16
C PRO A 156 17.31 9.12 10.47
N PRO A 157 18.46 8.44 10.70
CA PRO A 157 19.27 8.65 11.90
C PRO A 157 19.60 10.12 12.12
N GLY A 158 19.40 10.62 13.34
CA GLY A 158 19.68 12.02 13.70
C GLY A 158 18.65 13.05 13.22
N SER A 159 17.61 12.64 12.50
CA SER A 159 16.52 13.55 12.11
C SER A 159 15.54 13.76 13.27
N SER A 160 15.08 14.99 13.46
CA SER A 160 13.99 15.34 14.37
C SER A 160 12.73 15.71 13.57
N GLY A 161 11.55 15.30 14.06
CA GLY A 161 10.26 15.70 13.48
C GLY A 161 9.80 14.90 12.26
N ILE A 162 10.59 13.93 11.76
CA ILE A 162 10.14 13.01 10.71
C ILE A 162 9.45 11.81 11.39
N PRO A 163 8.17 11.55 11.12
CA PRO A 163 7.47 10.45 11.73
C PRO A 163 7.90 9.10 11.11
N ALA A 164 7.72 8.03 11.87
CA ALA A 164 7.81 6.67 11.35
C ALA A 164 6.70 6.39 10.34
N GLY A 165 6.95 5.43 9.45
CA GLY A 165 5.97 4.99 8.46
C GLY A 165 4.77 4.32 9.12
N LYS A 166 3.62 4.96 9.06
CA LYS A 166 2.39 4.55 9.74
C LYS A 166 1.98 3.11 9.41
N MET A 167 1.83 2.79 8.12
CA MET A 167 1.37 1.46 7.68
C MET A 167 2.46 0.39 7.85
N SER A 168 3.72 0.69 7.54
CA SER A 168 4.80 -0.28 7.72
C SER A 168 5.01 -0.64 9.18
N SER A 169 4.82 0.31 10.12
CA SER A 169 4.83 0.04 11.55
C SER A 169 3.69 -0.89 11.96
N TYR A 170 2.48 -0.64 11.45
CA TYR A 170 1.33 -1.51 11.69
C TYR A 170 1.61 -2.95 11.22
N ILE A 171 2.09 -3.11 9.99
CA ILE A 171 2.42 -4.43 9.43
C ILE A 171 3.50 -5.12 10.28
N PHE A 172 4.56 -4.42 10.69
CA PHE A 172 5.62 -5.01 11.51
C PHE A 172 5.12 -5.51 12.88
N ASN A 173 4.05 -4.92 13.40
CA ASN A 173 3.43 -5.33 14.68
C ASN A 173 2.45 -6.50 14.54
N LEU A 174 2.01 -6.85 13.34
CA LEU A 174 1.06 -7.95 13.15
C LEU A 174 1.67 -9.27 13.63
N LYS A 175 0.84 -10.04 14.34
CA LYS A 175 1.19 -11.36 14.87
C LYS A 175 0.30 -12.42 14.24
N LYS A 176 0.78 -13.65 14.23
CA LYS A 176 0.02 -14.81 13.75
C LYS A 176 -1.31 -14.94 14.48
N GLY A 177 -2.39 -15.14 13.70
CA GLY A 177 -3.75 -15.37 14.25
C GLY A 177 -4.83 -14.50 13.67
#